data_e35ffda83486a059302e4c0e3575a6fb
#
_entry.id   e35ffda83486a059302e4c0e3575a6fb
#
_cell.length_a   1.000
_cell.length_b   1.000
_cell.length_c   1.000
_cell.angle_alpha   90.00
_cell.angle_beta   90.00
_cell.angle_gamma   90.00
#
_symmetry.space_group_name_H-M   'P 1'
#
loop_
_entity.id
_entity.type
_entity.pdbx_description
1 polymer ?
#
loop_
_entity_poly.entity_id
_entity_poly.type
_entity_poly.pdbx_seq_one_letter_code
_entity_poly.pdbx_strand_id
1 'polypeptide(L)'
;AAELAASHGPMADRRYVVVESEESDADGDAHDAADRAAGAGTHGPRLLGYAGLYHAGGLTSADLLTIATIPAARGRGIASLMLTELVSTAREVSCPDVLLEVRQSNEAAQRLYARYGFVPIGRRRRYYQAPPEDAVVMRLTLRPRQGPVGAEAGDPDEA
;
A
#
# COMPACT_ATOMS: atom_id res chain seq x y z
N ALA A 1 -5.05 -13.97 -15.51
CA ALA A 1 -5.07 -13.77 -14.05
C ALA A 1 -3.92 -12.83 -13.67
N ALA A 2 -4.04 -12.10 -12.55
CA ALA A 2 -2.95 -11.28 -12.03
C ALA A 2 -2.34 -12.01 -10.84
N GLU A 3 -1.04 -12.17 -10.84
CA GLU A 3 -0.31 -12.83 -9.76
C GLU A 3 0.35 -11.79 -8.85
N LEU A 4 0.32 -12.04 -7.55
CA LEU A 4 0.96 -11.24 -6.53
C LEU A 4 2.27 -11.90 -6.13
N ALA A 5 3.40 -11.33 -6.54
CA ALA A 5 4.71 -11.76 -6.09
C ALA A 5 5.20 -10.87 -4.94
N ALA A 6 5.71 -11.48 -3.88
CA ALA A 6 6.25 -10.79 -2.73
C ALA A 6 7.76 -11.00 -2.65
N SER A 7 8.51 -9.90 -2.65
CA SER A 7 9.96 -9.93 -2.47
C SER A 7 10.32 -9.53 -1.04
N HIS A 8 11.07 -10.42 -0.36
CA HIS A 8 11.72 -10.10 0.91
C HIS A 8 13.14 -9.61 0.58
N GLY A 9 13.35 -8.30 0.69
CA GLY A 9 14.69 -7.73 0.58
C GLY A 9 15.55 -8.09 1.81
N PRO A 10 16.88 -7.83 1.78
CA PRO A 10 17.79 -8.11 2.87
C PRO A 10 17.52 -7.28 4.15
N MET A 11 16.59 -6.34 4.13
CA MET A 11 16.12 -5.62 5.29
C MET A 11 14.80 -6.24 5.76
N ALA A 12 14.82 -6.91 6.91
CA ALA A 12 13.66 -7.58 7.52
C ALA A 12 12.49 -6.65 7.89
N ASP A 13 12.67 -5.34 7.72
CA ASP A 13 11.74 -4.27 8.07
C ASP A 13 10.93 -3.71 6.88
N ARG A 14 11.14 -4.23 5.67
CA ARG A 14 10.45 -3.77 4.45
C ARG A 14 9.80 -4.92 3.69
N ARG A 15 8.55 -4.70 3.32
CA ARG A 15 7.79 -5.59 2.45
C ARG A 15 7.45 -4.87 1.16
N TYR A 16 7.86 -5.44 0.03
CA TYR A 16 7.41 -4.99 -1.28
C TYR A 16 6.56 -6.07 -1.93
N VAL A 17 5.52 -5.66 -2.62
CA VAL A 17 4.64 -6.52 -3.41
C VAL A 17 4.56 -5.98 -4.82
N VAL A 18 4.54 -6.88 -5.78
CA VAL A 18 4.34 -6.58 -7.20
C VAL A 18 3.16 -7.38 -7.73
N VAL A 19 2.45 -6.81 -8.69
CA VAL A 19 1.38 -7.50 -9.40
C VAL A 19 1.76 -7.54 -10.87
N GLU A 20 1.80 -8.75 -11.42
CA GLU A 20 2.15 -9.02 -12.80
C GLU A 20 0.94 -9.63 -13.53
N SER A 21 0.88 -9.47 -14.85
CA SER A 21 -0.05 -10.23 -15.68
C SER A 21 0.56 -11.55 -16.07
N GLU A 22 -0.18 -12.64 -15.88
CA GLU A 22 0.09 -13.82 -16.69
C GLU A 22 -0.30 -13.50 -18.12
N GLU A 23 0.63 -13.55 -19.05
CA GLU A 23 0.30 -13.56 -20.48
C GLU A 23 -0.25 -14.94 -20.80
N SER A 24 -1.59 -15.06 -20.93
CA SER A 24 -2.15 -16.24 -21.57
C SER A 24 -2.06 -16.04 -23.09
N ASP A 25 -1.38 -16.93 -23.76
CA ASP A 25 -1.44 -17.12 -25.22
C ASP A 25 -2.86 -17.55 -25.68
N ALA A 26 -3.87 -16.67 -25.51
CA ALA A 26 -5.21 -16.92 -25.99
C ALA A 26 -5.93 -15.59 -26.23
N ASP A 27 -5.65 -15.01 -27.39
CA ASP A 27 -6.61 -14.49 -28.34
C ASP A 27 -5.83 -13.89 -29.54
N GLY A 28 -5.53 -14.78 -30.49
CA GLY A 28 -5.08 -14.42 -31.79
C GLY A 28 -6.25 -13.87 -32.59
N ASP A 29 -6.53 -12.59 -32.50
CA ASP A 29 -7.32 -11.90 -33.52
C ASP A 29 -6.36 -11.30 -34.56
N ALA A 30 -6.50 -11.84 -35.77
CA ALA A 30 -5.70 -11.57 -36.92
C ALA A 30 -6.03 -10.18 -37.50
N HIS A 31 -5.23 -9.17 -37.12
CA HIS A 31 -5.00 -7.96 -37.93
C HIS A 31 -3.74 -7.24 -37.43
N ASP A 32 -2.59 -7.62 -37.94
CA ASP A 32 -1.59 -6.79 -38.58
C ASP A 32 -0.33 -7.61 -38.89
N ALA A 33 -0.20 -7.99 -40.15
CA ALA A 33 0.96 -8.77 -40.64
C ALA A 33 2.20 -7.90 -40.94
N ALA A 34 2.18 -6.62 -40.64
CA ALA A 34 3.23 -5.66 -41.01
C ALA A 34 4.28 -5.39 -39.91
N ASP A 35 4.07 -5.78 -38.67
CA ASP A 35 4.98 -5.41 -37.56
C ASP A 35 5.82 -6.59 -37.02
N ARG A 36 5.87 -7.73 -37.73
CA ARG A 36 6.62 -8.93 -37.30
C ARG A 36 8.11 -8.92 -37.67
N ALA A 37 8.65 -7.83 -38.18
CA ALA A 37 10.03 -7.80 -38.69
C ALA A 37 11.06 -7.10 -37.79
N ALA A 38 10.70 -6.62 -36.61
CA ALA A 38 11.63 -5.94 -35.72
C ALA A 38 11.48 -6.41 -34.25
N GLY A 39 12.30 -7.38 -33.89
CA GLY A 39 12.62 -7.65 -32.48
C GLY A 39 11.76 -8.74 -31.84
N ALA A 40 12.40 -9.86 -31.52
CA ALA A 40 11.90 -10.89 -30.62
C ALA A 40 11.51 -10.24 -29.28
N GLY A 41 10.23 -9.88 -29.13
CA GLY A 41 9.66 -9.46 -27.87
C GLY A 41 9.73 -10.63 -26.89
N THR A 42 10.52 -10.50 -25.85
CA THR A 42 10.50 -11.40 -24.70
C THR A 42 9.10 -11.32 -24.09
N HIS A 43 8.26 -12.31 -24.36
CA HIS A 43 6.96 -12.51 -23.71
C HIS A 43 7.22 -12.94 -22.26
N GLY A 44 7.40 -11.97 -21.37
CA GLY A 44 7.54 -12.18 -19.94
C GLY A 44 6.38 -11.53 -19.18
N PRO A 45 6.21 -11.86 -17.90
CA PRO A 45 5.17 -11.27 -17.07
C PRO A 45 5.28 -9.73 -17.10
N ARG A 46 4.13 -9.06 -17.29
CA ARG A 46 4.09 -7.60 -17.40
C ARG A 46 3.71 -6.99 -16.06
N LEU A 47 4.56 -6.12 -15.53
CA LEU A 47 4.29 -5.41 -14.28
C LEU A 47 3.03 -4.53 -14.41
N LEU A 48 2.04 -4.76 -13.55
CA LEU A 48 0.78 -4.01 -13.48
C LEU A 48 0.78 -3.00 -12.35
N GLY A 49 1.51 -3.29 -11.27
CA GLY A 49 1.62 -2.40 -10.11
C GLY A 49 2.61 -2.91 -9.08
N TYR A 50 2.99 -2.01 -8.17
CA TYR A 50 3.85 -2.33 -7.04
C TYR A 50 3.45 -1.50 -5.82
N ALA A 51 3.77 -2.01 -4.63
CA ALA A 51 3.58 -1.31 -3.37
C ALA A 51 4.65 -1.69 -2.36
N GLY A 52 4.90 -0.81 -1.37
CA GLY A 52 5.91 -1.04 -0.35
C GLY A 52 5.45 -0.58 1.03
N LEU A 53 5.74 -1.39 2.04
CA LEU A 53 5.50 -1.13 3.45
C LEU A 53 6.82 -1.15 4.21
N TYR A 54 7.01 -0.22 5.13
CA TYR A 54 8.07 -0.25 6.13
C TYR A 54 7.47 -0.53 7.51
N HIS A 55 8.15 -1.33 8.33
CA HIS A 55 7.80 -1.56 9.72
C HIS A 55 9.05 -1.86 10.56
N ALA A 56 9.16 -1.27 11.73
CA ALA A 56 10.27 -1.52 12.68
C ALA A 56 9.87 -2.52 13.78
N GLY A 57 8.96 -3.43 13.46
CA GLY A 57 8.40 -4.41 14.41
C GLY A 57 7.13 -3.93 15.11
N GLY A 58 6.48 -4.84 15.82
CA GLY A 58 5.10 -4.71 16.32
C GLY A 58 4.82 -3.65 17.39
N LEU A 59 5.78 -2.85 17.79
CA LEU A 59 5.59 -1.78 18.79
C LEU A 59 5.40 -0.40 18.15
N THR A 60 5.70 -0.25 16.86
CA THR A 60 5.62 1.01 16.12
C THR A 60 4.62 0.90 14.97
N SER A 61 4.10 2.04 14.54
CA SER A 61 3.29 2.10 13.32
C SER A 61 4.09 1.64 12.11
N ALA A 62 3.42 0.99 11.16
CA ALA A 62 3.98 0.75 9.84
C ALA A 62 3.73 1.96 8.92
N ASP A 63 4.60 2.17 7.94
CA ASP A 63 4.47 3.23 6.93
C ASP A 63 4.25 2.62 5.55
N LEU A 64 3.14 2.97 4.89
CA LEU A 64 2.92 2.68 3.49
C LEU A 64 3.75 3.63 2.65
N LEU A 65 4.89 3.15 2.13
CA LEU A 65 5.88 3.97 1.43
C LEU A 65 5.43 4.40 0.05
N THR A 66 4.80 3.49 -0.67
CA THR A 66 4.37 3.68 -2.05
C THR A 66 3.28 2.70 -2.44
N ILE A 67 2.42 3.10 -3.35
CA ILE A 67 1.50 2.23 -4.07
C ILE A 67 1.27 2.83 -5.46
N ALA A 68 1.53 2.07 -6.50
CA ALA A 68 1.40 2.52 -7.87
C ALA A 68 0.84 1.43 -8.78
N THR A 69 0.02 1.83 -9.74
CA THR A 69 -0.51 0.99 -10.82
C THR A 69 -0.25 1.67 -12.15
N ILE A 70 0.14 0.92 -13.18
CA ILE A 70 0.25 1.46 -14.52
C ILE A 70 -1.12 1.99 -15.00
N PRO A 71 -1.17 3.03 -15.84
CA PRO A 71 -2.43 3.63 -16.30
C PRO A 71 -3.41 2.61 -16.89
N ALA A 72 -2.93 1.69 -17.72
CA ALA A 72 -3.74 0.66 -18.38
C ALA A 72 -4.35 -0.38 -17.42
N ALA A 73 -3.83 -0.47 -16.19
CA ALA A 73 -4.30 -1.43 -15.18
C ALA A 73 -5.15 -0.78 -14.07
N ARG A 74 -5.39 0.53 -14.16
CA ARG A 74 -6.23 1.25 -13.19
C ARG A 74 -7.69 0.78 -13.27
N GLY A 75 -8.42 0.91 -12.17
CA GLY A 75 -9.82 0.48 -12.08
C GLY A 75 -10.04 -1.04 -11.99
N ARG A 76 -8.97 -1.85 -12.06
CA ARG A 76 -9.02 -3.33 -12.04
C ARG A 76 -8.82 -3.93 -10.64
N GLY A 77 -8.85 -3.13 -9.59
CA GLY A 77 -8.70 -3.62 -8.20
C GLY A 77 -7.26 -3.89 -7.76
N ILE A 78 -6.25 -3.67 -8.61
CA ILE A 78 -4.83 -4.01 -8.33
C ILE A 78 -4.30 -3.28 -7.10
N ALA A 79 -4.60 -1.97 -6.96
CA ALA A 79 -4.21 -1.21 -5.77
C ALA A 79 -4.88 -1.76 -4.50
N SER A 80 -6.13 -2.22 -4.60
CA SER A 80 -6.85 -2.86 -3.50
C SER A 80 -6.19 -4.17 -3.09
N LEU A 81 -5.80 -5.00 -4.06
CA LEU A 81 -5.11 -6.27 -3.81
C LEU A 81 -3.79 -6.03 -3.04
N MET A 82 -2.95 -5.12 -3.53
CA MET A 82 -1.68 -4.78 -2.90
C MET A 82 -1.88 -4.20 -1.50
N LEU A 83 -2.86 -3.30 -1.32
CA LEU A 83 -3.13 -2.70 -0.01
C LEU A 83 -3.61 -3.74 1.00
N THR A 84 -4.44 -4.71 0.57
CA THR A 84 -4.88 -5.83 1.42
C THR A 84 -3.70 -6.63 1.93
N GLU A 85 -2.77 -7.00 1.05
CA GLU A 85 -1.57 -7.75 1.40
C GLU A 85 -0.67 -6.99 2.40
N LEU A 86 -0.41 -5.70 2.15
CA LEU A 86 0.43 -4.90 3.04
C LEU A 86 -0.22 -4.65 4.41
N VAL A 87 -1.54 -4.46 4.47
CA VAL A 87 -2.27 -4.37 5.75
C VAL A 87 -2.26 -5.70 6.49
N SER A 88 -2.35 -6.84 5.79
CA SER A 88 -2.19 -8.17 6.40
C SER A 88 -0.81 -8.32 7.02
N THR A 89 0.25 -7.99 6.28
CA THR A 89 1.63 -7.98 6.78
C THR A 89 1.77 -7.13 8.05
N ALA A 90 1.23 -5.91 8.06
CA ALA A 90 1.29 -5.05 9.25
C ALA A 90 0.59 -5.66 10.47
N ARG A 91 -0.52 -6.41 10.27
CA ARG A 91 -1.21 -7.15 11.33
C ARG A 91 -0.39 -8.33 11.83
N GLU A 92 0.21 -9.10 10.93
CA GLU A 92 1.02 -10.28 11.25
C GLU A 92 2.23 -9.90 12.12
N VAL A 93 2.91 -8.80 11.80
CA VAL A 93 4.02 -8.26 12.60
C VAL A 93 3.53 -7.43 13.79
N SER A 94 2.22 -7.39 14.02
CA SER A 94 1.62 -6.77 15.20
C SER A 94 1.75 -5.25 15.31
N CYS A 95 1.89 -4.54 14.20
CA CYS A 95 1.87 -3.07 14.21
C CYS A 95 0.53 -2.54 14.74
N PRO A 96 0.53 -1.47 15.58
CA PRO A 96 -0.71 -0.88 16.07
C PRO A 96 -1.48 -0.10 15.00
N ASP A 97 -0.79 0.51 14.07
CA ASP A 97 -1.34 1.38 13.02
C ASP A 97 -0.56 1.22 11.71
N VAL A 98 -1.19 1.59 10.60
CA VAL A 98 -0.53 1.89 9.33
C VAL A 98 -0.71 3.37 9.02
N LEU A 99 0.37 4.06 8.69
CA LEU A 99 0.40 5.46 8.28
C LEU A 99 0.70 5.58 6.79
N LEU A 100 0.26 6.65 6.18
CA LEU A 100 0.62 7.03 4.82
C LEU A 100 0.51 8.54 4.60
N GLU A 101 1.26 9.04 3.61
CA GLU A 101 1.08 10.36 3.03
C GLU A 101 0.54 10.24 1.60
N VAL A 102 -0.47 11.03 1.29
CA VAL A 102 -1.08 11.09 -0.04
C VAL A 102 -1.21 12.53 -0.50
N ARG A 103 -0.95 12.81 -1.78
CA ARG A 103 -1.16 14.15 -2.35
C ARG A 103 -2.58 14.64 -2.08
N GLN A 104 -2.73 15.89 -1.69
CA GLN A 104 -4.03 16.48 -1.45
C GLN A 104 -4.93 16.40 -2.70
N SER A 105 -4.37 16.54 -3.89
CA SER A 105 -5.08 16.42 -5.16
C SER A 105 -5.45 14.98 -5.56
N ASN A 106 -4.84 13.97 -4.94
CA ASN A 106 -5.09 12.57 -5.29
C ASN A 106 -6.33 12.02 -4.56
N GLU A 107 -7.50 12.57 -4.91
CA GLU A 107 -8.77 12.15 -4.31
C GLU A 107 -9.09 10.67 -4.56
N ALA A 108 -8.67 10.11 -5.70
CA ALA A 108 -8.92 8.71 -6.02
C ALA A 108 -8.21 7.78 -5.02
N ALA A 109 -6.96 8.07 -4.68
CA ALA A 109 -6.22 7.31 -3.66
C ALA A 109 -6.82 7.54 -2.27
N GLN A 110 -7.18 8.77 -1.91
CA GLN A 110 -7.82 9.06 -0.62
C GLN A 110 -9.13 8.28 -0.46
N ARG A 111 -9.97 8.19 -1.51
CA ARG A 111 -11.18 7.37 -1.50
C ARG A 111 -10.87 5.87 -1.36
N LEU A 112 -9.80 5.39 -1.99
CA LEU A 112 -9.35 4.01 -1.81
C LEU A 112 -8.99 3.76 -0.35
N TYR A 113 -8.12 4.57 0.24
CA TYR A 113 -7.70 4.41 1.64
C TYR A 113 -8.86 4.53 2.63
N ALA A 114 -9.79 5.47 2.40
CA ALA A 114 -10.98 5.61 3.24
C ALA A 114 -11.85 4.34 3.25
N ARG A 115 -12.00 3.64 2.11
CA ARG A 115 -12.71 2.35 2.05
C ARG A 115 -12.04 1.25 2.88
N TYR A 116 -10.72 1.33 3.09
CA TYR A 116 -9.97 0.43 3.96
C TYR A 116 -9.97 0.85 5.43
N GLY A 117 -10.64 1.95 5.78
CA GLY A 117 -10.75 2.45 7.14
C GLY A 117 -9.65 3.43 7.54
N PHE A 118 -8.82 3.89 6.60
CA PHE A 118 -7.91 4.99 6.87
C PHE A 118 -8.67 6.28 7.10
N VAL A 119 -8.27 7.02 8.11
CA VAL A 119 -8.83 8.34 8.44
C VAL A 119 -7.74 9.42 8.35
N PRO A 120 -8.04 10.62 7.85
CA PRO A 120 -7.09 11.73 7.87
C PRO A 120 -6.79 12.14 9.30
N ILE A 121 -5.50 12.30 9.63
CA ILE A 121 -5.04 12.71 10.96
C ILE A 121 -4.23 13.99 10.95
N GLY A 122 -3.89 14.53 9.78
CA GLY A 122 -3.13 15.77 9.65
C GLY A 122 -2.72 16.08 8.23
N ARG A 123 -1.93 17.14 8.09
CA ARG A 123 -1.35 17.58 6.82
C ARG A 123 0.12 17.93 7.01
N ARG A 124 0.93 17.64 5.99
CA ARG A 124 2.31 18.11 5.87
C ARG A 124 2.37 19.14 4.75
N ARG A 125 2.61 20.40 5.10
CA ARG A 125 2.69 21.48 4.11
C ARG A 125 3.89 21.31 3.21
N ARG A 126 3.69 21.53 1.89
CA ARG A 126 4.74 21.46 0.86
C ARG A 126 5.58 20.18 0.91
N TYR A 127 4.95 19.06 1.26
CA TYR A 127 5.63 17.77 1.37
C TYR A 127 6.17 17.29 0.02
N TYR A 128 5.37 17.42 -1.03
CA TYR A 128 5.78 17.15 -2.40
C TYR A 128 6.41 18.39 -3.00
N GLN A 129 7.51 18.22 -3.78
CA GLN A 129 8.28 19.33 -4.33
C GLN A 129 8.00 19.57 -5.82
N ALA A 130 7.57 18.57 -6.54
CA ALA A 130 7.35 18.65 -7.99
C ALA A 130 6.01 17.99 -8.40
N PRO A 131 4.97 18.77 -8.68
CA PRO A 131 4.77 20.16 -8.28
C PRO A 131 4.67 20.33 -6.75
N PRO A 132 4.91 21.54 -6.20
CA PRO A 132 4.75 21.78 -4.77
C PRO A 132 3.30 21.56 -4.33
N GLU A 133 3.11 20.67 -3.35
CA GLU A 133 1.78 20.29 -2.89
C GLU A 133 1.83 19.75 -1.45
N ASP A 134 0.74 19.96 -0.72
CA ASP A 134 0.56 19.40 0.61
C ASP A 134 0.27 17.89 0.54
N ALA A 135 0.69 17.17 1.58
CA ALA A 135 0.26 15.81 1.82
C ALA A 135 -0.84 15.76 2.89
N VAL A 136 -1.85 14.94 2.64
CA VAL A 136 -2.77 14.47 3.68
C VAL A 136 -2.12 13.27 4.34
N VAL A 137 -1.98 13.30 5.66
CA VAL A 137 -1.51 12.16 6.46
C VAL A 137 -2.73 11.35 6.88
N MET A 138 -2.75 10.06 6.57
CA MET A 138 -3.86 9.17 6.92
C MET A 138 -3.37 8.01 7.78
N ARG A 139 -4.24 7.48 8.65
CA ARG A 139 -3.96 6.39 9.57
C ARG A 139 -5.06 5.33 9.51
N LEU A 140 -4.64 4.06 9.48
CA LEU A 140 -5.48 2.91 9.75
C LEU A 140 -5.06 2.32 11.10
N THR A 141 -5.95 2.34 12.09
CA THR A 141 -5.72 1.70 13.39
C THR A 141 -6.02 0.21 13.26
N LEU A 142 -5.01 -0.63 13.55
CA LEU A 142 -5.11 -2.10 13.50
C LEU A 142 -5.45 -2.71 14.85
N ARG A 143 -5.00 -2.07 15.94
CA ARG A 143 -5.30 -2.44 17.31
C ARG A 143 -5.81 -1.22 18.06
N PRO A 144 -6.86 -1.35 18.88
CA PRO A 144 -7.21 -0.28 19.81
C PRO A 144 -6.00 -0.02 20.71
N ARG A 145 -5.56 1.24 20.82
CA ARG A 145 -4.60 1.62 21.86
C ARG A 145 -5.25 1.31 23.19
N GLN A 146 -4.69 0.38 23.95
CA GLN A 146 -5.01 0.28 25.37
C GLN A 146 -4.59 1.62 25.98
N GLY A 147 -5.56 2.39 26.45
CA GLY A 147 -5.30 3.59 27.22
C GLY A 147 -4.43 3.24 28.45
N PRO A 148 -3.76 4.20 29.09
CA PRO A 148 -3.05 3.94 30.33
C PRO A 148 -4.03 3.23 31.27
N VAL A 149 -3.65 2.02 31.69
CA VAL A 149 -4.36 1.28 32.74
C VAL A 149 -4.43 2.24 33.92
N GLY A 150 -5.66 2.64 34.29
CA GLY A 150 -5.91 3.63 35.32
C GLY A 150 -5.06 3.32 36.55
N ALA A 151 -4.33 4.34 37.01
CA ALA A 151 -3.77 4.31 38.34
C ALA A 151 -4.95 3.99 39.27
N GLU A 152 -4.91 2.86 39.94
CA GLU A 152 -5.83 2.54 41.04
C GLU A 152 -5.80 3.72 41.98
N ALA A 153 -6.95 4.39 42.09
CA ALA A 153 -7.17 5.35 43.15
C ALA A 153 -7.00 4.57 44.46
N GLY A 154 -5.88 4.76 45.12
CA GLY A 154 -5.65 4.27 46.45
C GLY A 154 -6.79 4.79 47.33
N ASP A 155 -7.43 3.86 48.02
CA ASP A 155 -8.47 4.09 49.01
C ASP A 155 -7.87 4.93 50.16
N PRO A 156 -8.35 6.15 50.47
CA PRO A 156 -7.86 6.94 51.59
C PRO A 156 -8.71 6.69 52.82
N ASP A 157 -8.88 5.45 53.26
CA ASP A 157 -9.55 5.22 54.54
C ASP A 157 -8.95 4.01 55.27
N GLU A 158 -7.79 4.21 55.90
CA GLU A 158 -7.38 3.45 57.08
C GLU A 158 -6.51 4.31 57.97
N ALA A 159 -7.18 4.99 58.85
CA ALA A 159 -6.60 5.60 60.02
C ALA A 159 -7.23 5.02 61.27
#